data_463caf4f881711252bc051985ed7e6c3
#
_entry.id   463caf4f881711252bc051985ed7e6c3
#
_cell.length_a   1.000
_cell.length_b   1.000
_cell.length_c   1.000
_cell.angle_alpha   90.00
_cell.angle_beta   90.00
_cell.angle_gamma   90.00
#
_symmetry.space_group_name_H-M   'P 1'
#
loop_
_entity.id
_entity.type
_entity.pdbx_description
1 polymer ?
#
loop_
_entity_poly.entity_id
_entity_poly.type
_entity_poly.pdbx_seq_one_letter_code
_entity_poly.pdbx_strand_id
1 'polypeptide(L)'
;MDGLLVILAGLAALGGAIQVLRSFGPRFRVGRLLAAAPSVSVAEAIDLARSGGSAYVRIAGRIDSESEFEDAEHRPLVYRRTRYQARINGRWTDFDVSVESVPFEINEGLDHIEVDVTDLDAGLIVVPRETVGVVGDLGDDAPATLARDLPARVVVEQVSSVEHAIVVGVPRRDPEGRVRLSSGLGKPLILSTLEQPESMRILASGSTARPRIAAGLLVIGVALIL
;
A
#
# COMPACT_ATOMS: atom_id res chain seq x y z
N MET A 1 -11.10 -12.81 47.12
CA MET A 1 -10.66 -13.50 45.90
C MET A 1 -11.19 -12.83 44.61
N ASP A 2 -12.33 -12.16 44.71
CA ASP A 2 -13.02 -11.59 43.54
C ASP A 2 -12.28 -10.39 42.90
N GLY A 3 -11.62 -9.53 43.70
CA GLY A 3 -10.87 -8.38 43.19
C GLY A 3 -9.65 -8.77 42.31
N LEU A 4 -8.95 -9.85 42.66
CA LEU A 4 -7.81 -10.34 41.88
C LEU A 4 -8.25 -10.84 40.50
N LEU A 5 -9.39 -11.56 40.44
CA LEU A 5 -9.96 -12.05 39.18
C LEU A 5 -10.40 -10.90 38.26
N VAL A 6 -10.96 -9.83 38.83
CA VAL A 6 -11.38 -8.64 38.08
C VAL A 6 -10.16 -7.92 37.49
N ILE A 7 -9.09 -7.76 38.25
CA ILE A 7 -7.84 -7.16 37.75
C ILE A 7 -7.22 -8.00 36.65
N LEU A 8 -7.17 -9.34 36.81
CA LEU A 8 -6.65 -10.25 35.79
C LEU A 8 -7.48 -10.18 34.50
N ALA A 9 -8.80 -10.10 34.59
CA ALA A 9 -9.69 -9.92 33.44
C ALA A 9 -9.44 -8.58 32.72
N GLY A 10 -9.23 -7.50 33.49
CA GLY A 10 -8.86 -6.19 32.94
C GLY A 10 -7.53 -6.20 32.20
N LEU A 11 -6.51 -6.85 32.76
CA LEU A 11 -5.20 -7.01 32.10
C LEU A 11 -5.30 -7.87 30.83
N ALA A 12 -6.10 -8.94 30.86
CA ALA A 12 -6.34 -9.77 29.68
C ALA A 12 -7.05 -8.97 28.55
N ALA A 13 -8.03 -8.13 28.90
CA ALA A 13 -8.70 -7.25 27.94
C ALA A 13 -7.72 -6.23 27.33
N LEU A 14 -6.85 -5.60 28.14
CA LEU A 14 -5.80 -4.71 27.64
C LEU A 14 -4.79 -5.44 26.75
N GLY A 15 -4.36 -6.64 27.10
CA GLY A 15 -3.51 -7.49 26.27
C GLY A 15 -4.17 -7.83 24.94
N GLY A 16 -5.45 -8.16 24.95
CA GLY A 16 -6.26 -8.36 23.75
C GLY A 16 -6.36 -7.12 22.88
N ALA A 17 -6.57 -5.94 23.47
CA ALA A 17 -6.58 -4.68 22.75
C ALA A 17 -5.23 -4.40 22.06
N ILE A 18 -4.11 -4.59 22.77
CA ILE A 18 -2.75 -4.43 22.22
C ILE A 18 -2.54 -5.40 21.05
N GLN A 19 -2.98 -6.65 21.16
CA GLN A 19 -2.87 -7.65 20.10
C GLN A 19 -3.70 -7.25 18.86
N VAL A 20 -4.93 -6.74 19.07
CA VAL A 20 -5.75 -6.21 17.98
C VAL A 20 -5.07 -5.00 17.34
N LEU A 21 -4.52 -4.06 18.11
CA LEU A 21 -3.79 -2.90 17.60
C LEU A 21 -2.55 -3.31 16.81
N ARG A 22 -1.81 -4.32 17.25
CA ARG A 22 -0.67 -4.87 16.49
C ARG A 22 -1.09 -5.57 15.21
N SER A 23 -2.32 -6.07 15.14
CA SER A 23 -2.88 -6.71 13.95
C SER A 23 -3.38 -5.72 12.89
N PHE A 24 -3.31 -4.40 13.14
CA PHE A 24 -3.51 -3.41 12.11
C PHE A 24 -2.41 -3.59 11.05
N GLY A 25 -2.81 -4.18 9.92
CA GLY A 25 -1.89 -4.61 8.89
C GLY A 25 -1.14 -3.47 8.18
N PRO A 26 -0.31 -3.80 7.19
CA PRO A 26 0.52 -2.85 6.43
C PRO A 26 -0.26 -1.65 5.89
N ARG A 27 -1.50 -1.85 5.47
CA ARG A 27 -2.39 -0.79 4.93
C ARG A 27 -2.64 0.37 5.91
N PHE A 28 -2.83 0.07 7.19
CA PHE A 28 -3.02 1.12 8.21
C PHE A 28 -1.74 1.92 8.43
N ARG A 29 -0.59 1.25 8.42
CA ARG A 29 0.73 1.90 8.49
C ARG A 29 0.93 2.85 7.31
N VAL A 30 0.61 2.39 6.10
CA VAL A 30 0.69 3.18 4.86
C VAL A 30 -0.21 4.41 4.94
N GLY A 31 -1.48 4.27 5.35
CA GLY A 31 -2.40 5.40 5.52
C GLY A 31 -1.89 6.46 6.49
N ARG A 32 -1.34 6.02 7.63
CA ARG A 32 -0.76 6.94 8.62
C ARG A 32 0.48 7.66 8.09
N LEU A 33 1.34 6.97 7.32
CA LEU A 33 2.53 7.56 6.70
C LEU A 33 2.14 8.57 5.63
N LEU A 34 1.14 8.25 4.79
CA LEU A 34 0.61 9.15 3.76
C LEU A 34 0.05 10.44 4.40
N ALA A 35 -0.68 10.31 5.52
CA ALA A 35 -1.26 11.47 6.20
C ALA A 35 -0.22 12.34 6.93
N ALA A 36 0.82 11.72 7.48
CA ALA A 36 1.82 12.40 8.31
C ALA A 36 3.01 12.97 7.54
N ALA A 37 3.24 12.52 6.29
CA ALA A 37 4.36 13.00 5.49
C ALA A 37 4.17 14.47 5.11
N PRO A 38 5.17 15.34 5.34
CA PRO A 38 5.12 16.74 4.92
C PRO A 38 5.03 16.83 3.41
N SER A 39 4.16 17.70 2.91
CA SER A 39 4.02 18.00 1.49
C SER A 39 5.07 19.02 1.10
N VAL A 40 5.81 18.69 0.05
CA VAL A 40 6.84 19.56 -0.55
C VAL A 40 6.62 19.56 -2.07
N SER A 41 7.15 20.57 -2.75
CA SER A 41 7.22 20.59 -4.22
C SER A 41 8.27 19.58 -4.72
N VAL A 42 8.19 19.25 -6.01
CA VAL A 42 9.21 18.43 -6.68
C VAL A 42 10.58 19.11 -6.61
N ALA A 43 10.64 20.44 -6.82
CA ALA A 43 11.87 21.23 -6.71
C ALA A 43 12.50 21.11 -5.30
N GLU A 44 11.71 21.29 -4.24
CA GLU A 44 12.18 21.16 -2.86
C GLU A 44 12.68 19.75 -2.54
N ALA A 45 12.02 18.71 -3.07
CA ALA A 45 12.47 17.32 -2.92
C ALA A 45 13.83 17.08 -3.61
N ILE A 46 14.03 17.65 -4.79
CA ILE A 46 15.29 17.60 -5.53
C ILE A 46 16.41 18.32 -4.76
N ASP A 47 16.14 19.51 -4.24
CA ASP A 47 17.13 20.29 -3.46
C ASP A 47 17.49 19.59 -2.15
N LEU A 48 16.53 18.92 -1.50
CA LEU A 48 16.78 18.10 -0.33
C LEU A 48 17.77 16.97 -0.64
N ALA A 49 17.57 16.25 -1.75
CA ALA A 49 18.50 15.18 -2.15
C ALA A 49 19.88 15.71 -2.53
N ARG A 50 19.96 16.87 -3.22
CA ARG A 50 21.21 17.50 -3.63
C ARG A 50 22.03 18.01 -2.46
N SER A 51 21.37 18.49 -1.42
CA SER A 51 22.03 18.95 -0.18
C SER A 51 22.48 17.80 0.74
N GLY A 52 22.22 16.54 0.36
CA GLY A 52 22.55 15.37 1.19
C GLY A 52 21.55 15.17 2.34
N GLY A 53 20.44 15.90 2.36
CA GLY A 53 19.37 15.71 3.33
C GLY A 53 18.64 14.40 3.09
N SER A 54 18.07 13.85 4.17
CA SER A 54 17.26 12.62 4.10
C SER A 54 16.00 12.83 4.93
N ALA A 55 14.87 13.05 4.25
CA ALA A 55 13.56 13.16 4.85
C ALA A 55 12.53 12.37 4.05
N TYR A 56 11.53 11.87 4.74
CA TYR A 56 10.40 11.17 4.13
C TYR A 56 9.34 12.21 3.81
N VAL A 57 9.17 12.53 2.53
CA VAL A 57 8.34 13.63 2.03
C VAL A 57 7.26 13.14 1.09
N ARG A 58 6.23 13.94 0.90
CA ARG A 58 5.13 13.73 -0.03
C ARG A 58 5.21 14.77 -1.14
N ILE A 59 5.21 14.29 -2.39
CA ILE A 59 5.08 15.11 -3.59
C ILE A 59 3.79 14.73 -4.32
N ALA A 60 3.31 15.61 -5.18
CA ALA A 60 2.17 15.35 -6.05
C ALA A 60 2.44 15.98 -7.42
N GLY A 61 2.04 15.29 -8.48
CA GLY A 61 2.20 15.80 -9.83
C GLY A 61 1.64 14.84 -10.86
N ARG A 62 1.86 15.19 -12.13
CA ARG A 62 1.46 14.35 -13.26
C ARG A 62 2.51 13.28 -13.49
N ILE A 63 2.08 12.07 -13.77
CA ILE A 63 2.94 10.99 -14.24
C ILE A 63 3.38 11.32 -15.67
N ASP A 64 4.65 11.09 -15.98
CA ASP A 64 5.23 11.17 -17.31
C ASP A 64 6.23 10.02 -17.53
N SER A 65 6.29 9.50 -18.74
CA SER A 65 7.18 8.39 -19.08
C SER A 65 7.55 8.43 -20.57
N GLU A 66 8.80 8.12 -20.88
CA GLU A 66 9.26 7.95 -22.26
C GLU A 66 8.81 6.60 -22.86
N SER A 67 8.45 5.64 -22.01
CA SER A 67 8.05 4.29 -22.38
C SER A 67 6.74 3.94 -21.70
N GLU A 68 5.86 3.28 -22.43
CA GLU A 68 4.56 2.83 -21.95
C GLU A 68 4.27 1.44 -22.44
N PHE A 69 3.41 0.72 -21.73
CA PHE A 69 2.80 -0.51 -22.22
C PHE A 69 1.27 -0.39 -22.10
N GLU A 70 0.54 -1.19 -22.86
CA GLU A 70 -0.92 -1.08 -22.91
C GLU A 70 -1.60 -2.19 -22.12
N ASP A 71 -2.76 -1.87 -21.57
CA ASP A 71 -3.68 -2.91 -21.09
C ASP A 71 -4.58 -3.45 -22.25
N ALA A 72 -5.49 -4.36 -21.92
CA ALA A 72 -6.40 -4.96 -22.90
C ALA A 72 -7.36 -3.93 -23.54
N GLU A 73 -7.56 -2.78 -22.90
CA GLU A 73 -8.38 -1.67 -23.39
C GLU A 73 -7.54 -0.56 -24.04
N HIS A 74 -6.28 -0.84 -24.40
CA HIS A 74 -5.33 0.09 -25.02
C HIS A 74 -5.06 1.37 -24.18
N ARG A 75 -5.14 1.27 -22.86
CA ARG A 75 -4.77 2.38 -21.99
C ARG A 75 -3.27 2.35 -21.73
N PRO A 76 -2.58 3.51 -21.81
CA PRO A 76 -1.15 3.58 -21.55
C PRO A 76 -0.88 3.41 -20.06
N LEU A 77 0.00 2.49 -19.72
CA LEU A 77 0.37 2.14 -18.36
C LEU A 77 1.88 2.32 -18.13
N VAL A 78 2.24 2.69 -16.90
CA VAL A 78 3.62 2.72 -16.40
C VAL A 78 3.89 1.65 -15.35
N TYR A 79 2.84 1.12 -14.74
CA TYR A 79 2.93 0.06 -13.73
C TYR A 79 1.68 -0.82 -13.74
N ARG A 80 1.88 -2.14 -13.64
CA ARG A 80 0.82 -3.14 -13.46
C ARG A 80 1.31 -4.23 -12.51
N ARG A 81 0.50 -4.53 -11.50
CA ARG A 81 0.66 -5.68 -10.62
C ARG A 81 -0.56 -6.57 -10.73
N THR A 82 -0.35 -7.82 -11.13
CA THR A 82 -1.39 -8.85 -11.20
C THR A 82 -1.13 -9.88 -10.12
N ARG A 83 -2.12 -10.12 -9.26
CA ARG A 83 -2.06 -11.13 -8.20
C ARG A 83 -3.10 -12.20 -8.48
N TYR A 84 -2.66 -13.42 -8.56
CA TYR A 84 -3.50 -14.60 -8.69
C TYR A 84 -3.70 -15.21 -7.30
N GLN A 85 -4.95 -15.33 -6.88
CA GLN A 85 -5.30 -15.77 -5.54
C GLN A 85 -6.26 -16.95 -5.59
N ALA A 86 -6.06 -17.91 -4.69
CA ALA A 86 -7.01 -19.00 -4.44
C ALA A 86 -7.54 -18.94 -3.01
N ARG A 87 -8.76 -19.44 -2.80
CA ARG A 87 -9.37 -19.46 -1.48
C ARG A 87 -9.00 -20.73 -0.72
N ILE A 88 -7.89 -20.69 0.02
CA ILE A 88 -7.35 -21.80 0.79
C ILE A 88 -7.76 -21.65 2.26
N ASN A 89 -8.40 -22.65 2.85
CA ASN A 89 -8.88 -22.61 4.25
C ASN A 89 -9.72 -21.37 4.57
N GLY A 90 -10.57 -20.94 3.61
CA GLY A 90 -11.44 -19.78 3.76
C GLY A 90 -10.77 -18.41 3.61
N ARG A 91 -9.46 -18.37 3.31
CA ARG A 91 -8.68 -17.15 3.12
C ARG A 91 -8.16 -17.06 1.69
N TRP A 92 -8.16 -15.84 1.13
CA TRP A 92 -7.50 -15.55 -0.13
C TRP A 92 -5.98 -15.58 0.08
N THR A 93 -5.30 -16.40 -0.70
CA THR A 93 -3.84 -16.60 -0.62
C THR A 93 -3.26 -16.41 -2.01
N ASP A 94 -2.26 -15.54 -2.14
CA ASP A 94 -1.54 -15.37 -3.40
C ASP A 94 -0.77 -16.64 -3.71
N PHE A 95 -0.87 -17.13 -4.93
CA PHE A 95 -0.07 -18.23 -5.43
C PHE A 95 0.86 -17.81 -6.58
N ASP A 96 0.53 -16.67 -7.22
CA ASP A 96 1.42 -16.02 -8.19
C ASP A 96 1.23 -14.51 -8.16
N VAL A 97 2.32 -13.78 -8.41
CA VAL A 97 2.34 -12.31 -8.49
C VAL A 97 3.25 -11.89 -9.64
N SER A 98 2.67 -11.22 -10.61
CA SER A 98 3.38 -10.63 -11.75
C SER A 98 3.42 -9.12 -11.62
N VAL A 99 4.58 -8.52 -11.89
CA VAL A 99 4.77 -7.05 -11.92
C VAL A 99 5.40 -6.67 -13.25
N GLU A 100 4.79 -5.72 -13.91
CA GLU A 100 5.30 -5.09 -15.12
C GLU A 100 5.39 -3.58 -14.88
N SER A 101 6.54 -2.99 -15.17
CA SER A 101 6.75 -1.55 -14.98
C SER A 101 7.78 -1.00 -15.96
N VAL A 102 7.61 0.26 -16.29
CA VAL A 102 8.59 1.07 -17.05
C VAL A 102 9.03 2.24 -16.18
N PRO A 103 10.22 2.83 -16.42
CA PRO A 103 10.64 4.05 -15.74
C PRO A 103 9.64 5.18 -15.97
N PHE A 104 9.31 5.92 -14.92
CA PHE A 104 8.47 7.10 -15.00
C PHE A 104 8.85 8.15 -13.96
N GLU A 105 8.38 9.36 -14.19
CA GLU A 105 8.67 10.53 -13.38
C GLU A 105 7.37 11.18 -12.89
N ILE A 106 7.50 12.00 -11.84
CA ILE A 106 6.46 12.90 -11.39
C ILE A 106 6.86 14.31 -11.76
N ASN A 107 6.01 14.95 -12.57
CA ASN A 107 6.21 16.31 -13.07
C ASN A 107 5.33 17.30 -12.31
N GLU A 108 5.94 18.39 -11.84
CA GLU A 108 5.29 19.56 -11.27
C GLU A 108 5.87 20.82 -11.91
N GLY A 109 5.13 21.41 -12.85
CA GLY A 109 5.63 22.53 -13.66
C GLY A 109 6.78 22.11 -14.58
N LEU A 110 7.98 22.63 -14.33
CA LEU A 110 9.20 22.30 -15.09
C LEU A 110 10.11 21.31 -14.34
N ASP A 111 9.81 20.99 -13.11
CA ASP A 111 10.59 20.09 -12.29
C ASP A 111 10.05 18.68 -12.39
N HIS A 112 10.94 17.70 -12.42
CA HIS A 112 10.61 16.28 -12.52
C HIS A 112 11.51 15.43 -11.62
N ILE A 113 10.97 14.35 -11.09
CA ILE A 113 11.70 13.41 -10.24
C ILE A 113 11.30 11.98 -10.58
N GLU A 114 12.29 11.13 -10.83
CA GLU A 114 12.07 9.71 -11.12
C GLU A 114 11.57 8.97 -9.88
N VAL A 115 10.67 7.99 -10.08
CA VAL A 115 10.11 7.14 -9.01
C VAL A 115 10.71 5.73 -9.11
N ASP A 116 11.41 5.31 -8.07
CA ASP A 116 11.96 3.96 -7.99
C ASP A 116 10.91 3.00 -7.41
N VAL A 117 10.21 2.31 -8.29
CA VAL A 117 9.12 1.38 -7.95
C VAL A 117 9.57 -0.02 -7.53
N THR A 118 10.88 -0.27 -7.44
CA THR A 118 11.43 -1.59 -7.09
C THR A 118 10.87 -2.12 -5.77
N ASP A 119 10.68 -1.23 -4.79
CA ASP A 119 10.14 -1.56 -3.46
C ASP A 119 8.66 -1.15 -3.30
N LEU A 120 7.93 -0.99 -4.39
CA LEU A 120 6.52 -0.62 -4.37
C LEU A 120 5.64 -1.86 -4.12
N ASP A 121 5.59 -2.33 -2.88
CA ASP A 121 4.77 -3.50 -2.48
C ASP A 121 3.46 -3.04 -1.82
N ALA A 122 3.42 -2.95 -0.52
CA ALA A 122 2.24 -2.55 0.24
C ALA A 122 1.89 -1.05 0.10
N GLY A 123 2.78 -0.27 -0.52
CA GLY A 123 2.63 1.17 -0.71
C GLY A 123 1.79 1.59 -1.92
N LEU A 124 1.41 0.67 -2.80
CA LEU A 124 0.54 0.99 -3.93
C LEU A 124 -0.92 1.15 -3.47
N ILE A 125 -1.52 2.32 -3.78
CA ILE A 125 -2.89 2.68 -3.42
C ILE A 125 -3.63 3.10 -4.68
N VAL A 126 -4.27 2.15 -5.31
CA VAL A 126 -5.10 2.33 -6.51
C VAL A 126 -6.42 1.56 -6.32
N VAL A 127 -7.39 1.80 -7.18
CA VAL A 127 -8.61 0.98 -7.23
C VAL A 127 -8.29 -0.33 -7.93
N PRO A 128 -8.26 -1.47 -7.24
CA PRO A 128 -8.00 -2.74 -7.88
C PRO A 128 -9.19 -3.18 -8.75
N ARG A 129 -8.90 -3.85 -9.84
CA ARG A 129 -9.89 -4.61 -10.61
C ARG A 129 -9.82 -6.05 -10.17
N GLU A 130 -10.98 -6.63 -9.87
CA GLU A 130 -11.08 -8.01 -9.42
C GLU A 130 -11.93 -8.82 -10.40
N THR A 131 -11.40 -9.94 -10.86
CA THR A 131 -12.16 -10.96 -11.61
C THR A 131 -12.21 -12.22 -10.77
N VAL A 132 -13.39 -12.75 -10.52
CA VAL A 132 -13.62 -13.92 -9.65
C VAL A 132 -14.10 -15.09 -10.51
N GLY A 133 -13.57 -16.27 -10.24
CA GLY A 133 -13.90 -17.52 -10.91
C GLY A 133 -13.38 -18.73 -10.12
N VAL A 134 -12.94 -19.76 -10.82
CA VAL A 134 -12.26 -20.93 -10.25
C VAL A 134 -10.85 -21.07 -10.84
N VAL A 135 -9.99 -21.85 -10.16
CA VAL A 135 -8.60 -22.09 -10.64
C VAL A 135 -8.59 -22.62 -12.08
N GLY A 136 -9.57 -23.44 -12.46
CA GLY A 136 -9.68 -23.97 -13.83
C GLY A 136 -9.89 -22.92 -14.91
N ASP A 137 -10.45 -21.75 -14.58
CA ASP A 137 -10.69 -20.65 -15.52
C ASP A 137 -9.41 -19.88 -15.88
N LEU A 138 -8.34 -20.07 -15.12
CA LEU A 138 -7.06 -19.37 -15.30
C LEU A 138 -6.22 -19.94 -16.45
N GLY A 139 -6.63 -21.05 -17.07
CA GLY A 139 -5.92 -21.65 -18.20
C GLY A 139 -4.48 -22.06 -17.82
N ASP A 140 -3.51 -21.51 -18.55
CA ASP A 140 -2.09 -21.82 -18.36
C ASP A 140 -1.48 -21.21 -17.08
N ASP A 141 -2.12 -20.16 -16.53
CA ASP A 141 -1.72 -19.55 -15.26
C ASP A 141 -2.17 -20.37 -14.03
N ALA A 142 -2.96 -21.44 -14.24
CA ALA A 142 -3.44 -22.31 -13.17
C ALA A 142 -2.33 -23.24 -12.67
N PRO A 143 -1.91 -23.17 -11.38
CA PRO A 143 -0.90 -24.09 -10.86
C PRO A 143 -1.44 -25.51 -10.79
N ALA A 144 -0.66 -26.49 -11.27
CA ALA A 144 -1.02 -27.90 -11.29
C ALA A 144 -1.27 -28.49 -9.88
N THR A 145 -0.80 -27.82 -8.83
CA THR A 145 -0.92 -28.24 -7.43
C THR A 145 -2.26 -27.86 -6.77
N LEU A 146 -3.04 -26.98 -7.42
CA LEU A 146 -4.34 -26.54 -6.89
C LEU A 146 -5.49 -27.28 -7.60
N ALA A 147 -6.56 -27.60 -6.84
CA ALA A 147 -7.76 -28.18 -7.39
C ALA A 147 -8.46 -27.17 -8.32
N ARG A 148 -8.88 -27.63 -9.51
CA ARG A 148 -9.44 -26.76 -10.56
C ARG A 148 -10.78 -26.11 -10.20
N ASP A 149 -11.53 -26.72 -9.30
CA ASP A 149 -12.82 -26.22 -8.76
C ASP A 149 -12.65 -25.25 -7.58
N LEU A 150 -11.43 -25.04 -7.12
CA LEU A 150 -11.16 -24.12 -6.01
C LEU A 150 -11.48 -22.69 -6.44
N PRO A 151 -12.24 -21.91 -5.62
CA PRO A 151 -12.48 -20.50 -5.90
C PRO A 151 -11.18 -19.72 -6.07
N ALA A 152 -11.08 -18.98 -7.15
CA ALA A 152 -9.93 -18.16 -7.50
C ALA A 152 -10.36 -16.74 -7.84
N ARG A 153 -9.42 -15.80 -7.75
CA ARG A 153 -9.59 -14.45 -8.27
C ARG A 153 -8.27 -13.89 -8.79
N VAL A 154 -8.40 -13.02 -9.77
CA VAL A 154 -7.30 -12.20 -10.29
C VAL A 154 -7.53 -10.77 -9.82
N VAL A 155 -6.53 -10.20 -9.18
CA VAL A 155 -6.54 -8.80 -8.71
C VAL A 155 -5.49 -8.03 -9.48
N VAL A 156 -5.94 -7.04 -10.26
CA VAL A 156 -5.08 -6.20 -11.11
C VAL A 156 -5.06 -4.78 -10.54
N GLU A 157 -3.87 -4.29 -10.25
CA GLU A 157 -3.59 -2.94 -9.78
C GLU A 157 -2.74 -2.24 -10.85
N GLN A 158 -3.20 -1.09 -11.34
CA GLN A 158 -2.61 -0.39 -12.50
C GLN A 158 -2.40 1.08 -12.21
N VAL A 159 -1.36 1.65 -12.82
CA VAL A 159 -1.06 3.09 -12.84
C VAL A 159 -0.88 3.51 -14.29
N SER A 160 -1.67 4.49 -14.73
CA SER A 160 -1.59 5.04 -16.08
C SER A 160 -0.64 6.23 -16.14
N SER A 161 0.03 6.40 -17.28
CA SER A 161 0.92 7.54 -17.55
C SER A 161 0.20 8.89 -17.61
N VAL A 162 -1.11 8.88 -17.86
CA VAL A 162 -1.92 10.11 -17.97
C VAL A 162 -2.52 10.57 -16.64
N GLU A 163 -2.29 9.84 -15.56
CA GLU A 163 -2.85 10.14 -14.24
C GLU A 163 -1.98 11.15 -13.45
N HIS A 164 -2.60 11.75 -12.45
CA HIS A 164 -1.88 12.44 -11.38
C HIS A 164 -1.61 11.45 -10.26
N ALA A 165 -0.43 11.55 -9.64
CA ALA A 165 -0.08 10.72 -8.52
C ALA A 165 0.38 11.55 -7.31
N ILE A 166 0.11 10.99 -6.13
CA ILE A 166 0.74 11.38 -4.88
C ILE A 166 1.78 10.31 -4.58
N VAL A 167 3.04 10.72 -4.44
CA VAL A 167 4.13 9.81 -4.10
C VAL A 167 4.76 10.23 -2.78
N VAL A 168 5.00 9.25 -1.90
CA VAL A 168 5.65 9.50 -0.61
C VAL A 168 6.86 8.59 -0.49
N GLY A 169 8.00 9.20 -0.27
CA GLY A 169 9.28 8.49 -0.22
C GLY A 169 10.42 9.36 0.31
N VAL A 170 11.62 8.88 0.14
CA VAL A 170 12.85 9.58 0.46
C VAL A 170 13.53 9.95 -0.85
N PRO A 171 13.68 11.26 -1.16
CA PRO A 171 14.43 11.68 -2.33
C PRO A 171 15.92 11.38 -2.12
N ARG A 172 16.54 10.71 -3.06
CA ARG A 172 17.94 10.29 -3.01
C ARG A 172 18.64 10.56 -4.32
N ARG A 173 19.93 10.80 -4.24
CA ARG A 173 20.79 10.89 -5.41
C ARG A 173 21.39 9.52 -5.71
N ASP A 174 21.25 9.05 -6.95
CA ASP A 174 21.91 7.85 -7.43
C ASP A 174 23.41 8.09 -7.72
N PRO A 175 24.21 7.05 -7.98
CA PRO A 175 25.62 7.20 -8.31
C PRO A 175 25.86 8.03 -9.59
N GLU A 176 24.90 8.05 -10.51
CA GLU A 176 24.92 8.82 -11.75
C GLU A 176 24.55 10.29 -11.53
N GLY A 177 24.14 10.65 -10.31
CA GLY A 177 23.81 12.01 -9.92
C GLY A 177 22.35 12.42 -10.19
N ARG A 178 21.50 11.51 -10.66
CA ARG A 178 20.06 11.73 -10.84
C ARG A 178 19.37 11.63 -9.49
N VAL A 179 18.29 12.38 -9.34
CA VAL A 179 17.47 12.33 -8.12
C VAL A 179 16.28 11.43 -8.34
N ARG A 180 16.10 10.46 -7.43
CA ARG A 180 14.99 9.53 -7.44
C ARG A 180 14.26 9.54 -6.10
N LEU A 181 12.95 9.32 -6.13
CA LEU A 181 12.15 9.07 -4.94
C LEU A 181 12.01 7.57 -4.72
N SER A 182 12.46 7.10 -3.56
CA SER A 182 12.52 5.68 -3.23
C SER A 182 12.01 5.38 -1.81
N SER A 183 11.92 4.10 -1.45
CA SER A 183 11.77 3.69 -0.04
C SER A 183 12.98 4.16 0.79
N GLY A 184 12.80 4.32 2.09
CA GLY A 184 13.93 4.68 2.96
C GLY A 184 13.53 5.05 4.38
N LEU A 185 14.52 5.20 5.26
CA LEU A 185 14.31 5.46 6.69
C LEU A 185 13.39 4.43 7.38
N GLY A 186 13.43 3.16 6.92
CA GLY A 186 12.56 2.10 7.40
C GLY A 186 11.08 2.27 7.01
N LYS A 187 10.80 3.09 5.99
CA LYS A 187 9.45 3.38 5.48
C LYS A 187 9.34 2.95 4.01
N PRO A 188 8.18 2.42 3.56
CA PRO A 188 7.98 2.03 2.18
C PRO A 188 7.86 3.26 1.26
N LEU A 189 8.11 3.08 -0.03
CA LEU A 189 7.60 3.99 -1.05
C LEU A 189 6.07 3.85 -1.10
N ILE A 190 5.34 4.96 -1.18
CA ILE A 190 3.89 4.98 -1.36
C ILE A 190 3.58 5.70 -2.66
N LEU A 191 2.77 5.08 -3.50
CA LEU A 191 2.24 5.66 -4.74
C LEU A 191 0.72 5.55 -4.72
N SER A 192 0.03 6.67 -4.93
CA SER A 192 -1.42 6.71 -5.04
C SER A 192 -1.83 7.59 -6.23
N THR A 193 -2.72 7.07 -7.08
CA THR A 193 -3.39 7.86 -8.13
C THR A 193 -4.73 8.43 -7.67
N LEU A 194 -5.05 8.25 -6.39
CA LEU A 194 -6.29 8.69 -5.77
C LEU A 194 -6.06 9.94 -4.92
N GLU A 195 -7.05 10.81 -4.85
CA GLU A 195 -7.04 11.91 -3.91
C GLU A 195 -6.90 11.42 -2.46
N GLN A 196 -6.30 12.22 -1.60
CA GLN A 196 -6.00 11.82 -0.23
C GLN A 196 -7.22 11.31 0.57
N PRO A 197 -8.43 11.91 0.50
CA PRO A 197 -9.60 11.39 1.20
C PRO A 197 -10.03 10.01 0.71
N GLU A 198 -9.92 9.76 -0.60
CA GLU A 198 -10.29 8.50 -1.22
C GLU A 198 -9.27 7.41 -0.92
N SER A 199 -7.97 7.73 -0.99
CA SER A 199 -6.89 6.85 -0.56
C SER A 199 -7.08 6.38 0.88
N MET A 200 -7.44 7.31 1.78
CA MET A 200 -7.73 6.98 3.18
C MET A 200 -8.95 6.09 3.35
N ARG A 201 -9.98 6.27 2.52
CA ARG A 201 -11.17 5.42 2.53
C ARG A 201 -10.86 4.00 2.08
N ILE A 202 -10.06 3.83 1.02
CA ILE A 202 -9.63 2.50 0.52
C ILE A 202 -8.77 1.80 1.57
N LEU A 203 -7.83 2.48 2.19
CA LEU A 203 -7.00 1.91 3.24
C LEU A 203 -7.79 1.50 4.49
N ALA A 204 -8.89 2.20 4.78
CA ALA A 204 -9.80 1.89 5.89
C ALA A 204 -10.82 0.79 5.57
N SER A 205 -11.15 0.55 4.31
CA SER A 205 -12.29 -0.31 3.88
C SER A 205 -12.16 -1.79 4.27
N GLY A 206 -10.97 -2.25 4.65
CA GLY A 206 -10.74 -3.66 5.05
C GLY A 206 -10.93 -3.99 6.53
N SER A 207 -11.23 -3.01 7.43
CA SER A 207 -11.12 -3.26 8.86
C SER A 207 -11.98 -2.38 9.77
N THR A 208 -13.19 -2.03 9.38
CA THR A 208 -14.09 -1.18 10.22
C THR A 208 -14.44 -1.80 11.58
N ALA A 209 -14.43 -3.12 11.69
CA ALA A 209 -14.70 -3.82 12.95
C ALA A 209 -13.51 -3.78 13.93
N ARG A 210 -12.28 -3.84 13.44
CA ARG A 210 -11.08 -3.93 14.30
C ARG A 210 -10.86 -2.71 15.20
N PRO A 211 -10.99 -1.44 14.75
CA PRO A 211 -10.88 -0.29 15.64
C PRO A 211 -11.94 -0.29 16.74
N ARG A 212 -13.18 -0.70 16.41
CA ARG A 212 -14.28 -0.79 17.38
C ARG A 212 -14.02 -1.85 18.43
N ILE A 213 -13.50 -3.02 18.03
CA ILE A 213 -13.11 -4.10 18.96
C ILE A 213 -11.97 -3.65 19.86
N ALA A 214 -10.94 -3.02 19.31
CA ALA A 214 -9.82 -2.51 20.11
C ALA A 214 -10.27 -1.44 21.11
N ALA A 215 -11.11 -0.49 20.70
CA ALA A 215 -11.67 0.53 21.57
C ALA A 215 -12.54 -0.07 22.66
N GLY A 216 -13.41 -1.03 22.33
CA GLY A 216 -14.23 -1.76 23.33
C GLY A 216 -13.38 -2.49 24.38
N LEU A 217 -12.35 -3.22 23.94
CA LEU A 217 -11.43 -3.92 24.85
C LEU A 217 -10.63 -2.97 25.72
N LEU A 218 -10.22 -1.80 25.22
CA LEU A 218 -9.54 -0.77 26.02
C LEU A 218 -10.45 -0.20 27.11
N VAL A 219 -11.69 0.16 26.75
CA VAL A 219 -12.67 0.70 27.70
C VAL A 219 -12.97 -0.34 28.79
N ILE A 220 -13.25 -1.60 28.41
CA ILE A 220 -13.51 -2.69 29.36
C ILE A 220 -12.30 -2.94 30.23
N GLY A 221 -11.09 -3.00 29.64
CA GLY A 221 -9.86 -3.25 30.39
C GLY A 221 -9.59 -2.19 31.45
N VAL A 222 -9.78 -0.90 31.12
CA VAL A 222 -9.61 0.21 32.05
C VAL A 222 -10.70 0.18 33.12
N ALA A 223 -11.97 -0.05 32.77
CA ALA A 223 -13.09 -0.07 33.72
C ALA A 223 -13.02 -1.22 34.74
N LEU A 224 -12.34 -2.33 34.41
CA LEU A 224 -12.15 -3.45 35.33
C LEU A 224 -10.95 -3.29 36.27
N ILE A 225 -10.03 -2.34 35.99
CA ILE A 225 -8.84 -2.09 36.81
C ILE A 225 -9.07 -0.93 37.79
N LEU A 226 -9.98 0.00 37.46
CA LEU A 226 -10.40 1.11 38.34
C LEU A 226 -11.41 0.65 39.38
#